data_18c49595c47805d32f4c0df5f639582a
#
_entry.id   18c49595c47805d32f4c0df5f639582a
#
_cell.length_a   1.000
_cell.length_b   1.000
_cell.length_c   1.000
_cell.angle_alpha   90.00
_cell.angle_beta   90.00
_cell.angle_gamma   90.00
#
_symmetry.space_group_name_H-M   'P 1'
#
loop_
_entity.id
_entity.type
_entity.pdbx_description
1 polymer ?
#
loop_
_entity_poly.entity_id
_entity_poly.type
_entity_poly.pdbx_seq_one_letter_code
_entity_poly.pdbx_strand_id
1 'polypeptide(L)'
;MPDRVHIFDTTLRDGEQSPGISLNTQEKLEIAQQLARLGVDVIEAGFPITSPGDFEAVEAIARDVEGPVVCGLARTHKADIDAAWNAIKDSARPRIHTFISTSDIHITHQLQTTREDVKGQAKAAVALARSYCDDVEFSPMDATRAEIEFTAEVCAIAVAEG
;
A
#
# COMPACT_ATOMS: atom_id res chain seq x y z
N MET A 1 -19.78 7.37 20.21
CA MET A 1 -18.49 6.83 20.68
C MET A 1 -17.47 7.92 20.45
N PRO A 2 -16.43 8.10 21.28
CA PRO A 2 -15.39 9.06 20.96
C PRO A 2 -14.76 8.65 19.60
N ASP A 3 -14.49 9.64 18.75
CA ASP A 3 -13.81 9.42 17.49
C ASP A 3 -12.41 8.85 17.78
N ARG A 4 -12.12 7.68 17.20
CA ARG A 4 -10.80 7.05 17.32
C ARG A 4 -9.95 7.48 16.13
N VAL A 5 -8.75 7.98 16.41
CA VAL A 5 -7.72 8.22 15.41
C VAL A 5 -6.92 6.93 15.22
N HIS A 6 -6.77 6.49 13.99
CA HIS A 6 -5.93 5.35 13.62
C HIS A 6 -4.57 5.86 13.14
N ILE A 7 -3.50 5.25 13.64
CA ILE A 7 -2.12 5.59 13.26
C ILE A 7 -1.67 4.60 12.19
N PHE A 8 -1.40 5.14 10.99
CA PHE A 8 -0.80 4.42 9.86
C PHE A 8 0.67 4.81 9.79
N ASP A 9 1.57 3.87 10.10
CA ASP A 9 3.01 4.09 10.09
C ASP A 9 3.64 3.62 8.77
N THR A 10 4.42 4.48 8.12
CA THR A 10 5.08 4.22 6.84
C THR A 10 6.60 4.24 6.94
N THR A 11 7.17 4.11 8.14
CA THR A 11 8.62 4.14 8.37
C THR A 11 9.33 3.11 7.50
N LEU A 12 8.80 1.89 7.39
CA LEU A 12 9.40 0.78 6.65
C LEU A 12 9.10 0.80 5.13
N ARG A 13 8.33 1.76 4.64
CA ARG A 13 8.08 1.91 3.22
C ARG A 13 8.51 3.30 2.73
N ASP A 14 7.81 4.37 3.08
CA ASP A 14 8.14 5.73 2.65
C ASP A 14 9.39 6.25 3.36
N GLY A 15 9.51 5.97 4.65
CA GLY A 15 10.68 6.34 5.44
C GLY A 15 11.97 5.71 4.93
N GLU A 16 11.93 4.46 4.47
CA GLU A 16 13.10 3.77 3.90
C GLU A 16 13.57 4.37 2.56
N GLN A 17 12.73 5.12 1.86
CA GLN A 17 13.12 5.82 0.64
C GLN A 17 13.99 7.06 0.89
N SER A 18 14.24 7.40 2.15
CA SER A 18 15.11 8.52 2.51
C SER A 18 16.57 8.27 2.10
N PRO A 19 17.28 9.28 1.56
CA PRO A 19 18.66 9.12 1.13
C PRO A 19 19.56 8.61 2.26
N GLY A 20 20.36 7.58 1.97
CA GLY A 20 21.33 7.01 2.92
C GLY A 20 20.77 5.97 3.88
N ILE A 21 19.50 5.63 3.79
CA ILE A 21 18.90 4.52 4.53
C ILE A 21 18.99 3.26 3.68
N SER A 22 19.44 2.17 4.30
CA SER A 22 19.42 0.83 3.73
C SER A 22 19.27 -0.16 4.89
N LEU A 23 18.09 -0.71 5.05
CA LEU A 23 17.77 -1.65 6.14
C LEU A 23 17.81 -3.07 5.62
N ASN A 24 18.41 -3.98 6.39
CA ASN A 24 18.29 -5.41 6.14
C ASN A 24 16.99 -5.98 6.76
N THR A 25 16.65 -7.22 6.41
CA THR A 25 15.41 -7.88 6.87
C THR A 25 15.29 -7.90 8.40
N GLN A 26 16.39 -8.15 9.12
CA GLN A 26 16.38 -8.20 10.59
C GLN A 26 16.11 -6.82 11.20
N GLU A 27 16.73 -5.77 10.67
CA GLU A 27 16.51 -4.40 11.13
C GLU A 27 15.06 -3.94 10.87
N LYS A 28 14.50 -4.28 9.70
CA LYS A 28 13.09 -4.03 9.38
C LYS A 28 12.15 -4.73 10.37
N LEU A 29 12.44 -5.99 10.70
CA LEU A 29 11.65 -6.76 11.66
C LEU A 29 11.72 -6.16 13.07
N GLU A 30 12.89 -5.73 13.54
CA GLU A 30 13.05 -5.07 14.83
C GLU A 30 12.29 -3.76 14.94
N ILE A 31 12.33 -2.94 13.86
CA ILE A 31 11.54 -1.71 13.78
C ILE A 31 10.05 -2.03 13.82
N ALA A 32 9.58 -3.00 13.02
CA ALA A 32 8.16 -3.40 13.01
C ALA A 32 7.67 -3.87 14.38
N GLN A 33 8.47 -4.67 15.09
CA GLN A 33 8.17 -5.10 16.46
C GLN A 33 8.10 -3.92 17.43
N GLN A 34 8.97 -2.91 17.26
CA GLN A 34 8.94 -1.73 18.10
C GLN A 34 7.72 -0.84 17.80
N LEU A 35 7.32 -0.71 16.53
CA LEU A 35 6.08 -0.03 16.14
C LEU A 35 4.84 -0.73 16.71
N ALA A 36 4.83 -2.06 16.68
CA ALA A 36 3.75 -2.84 17.31
C ALA A 36 3.68 -2.60 18.84
N ARG A 37 4.82 -2.54 19.53
CA ARG A 37 4.88 -2.18 20.98
C ARG A 37 4.43 -0.74 21.24
N LEU A 38 4.70 0.19 20.32
CA LEU A 38 4.23 1.57 20.39
C LEU A 38 2.70 1.65 20.26
N GLY A 39 2.07 0.63 19.66
CA GLY A 39 0.63 0.55 19.53
C GLY A 39 0.08 1.25 18.29
N VAL A 40 0.86 1.32 17.20
CA VAL A 40 0.33 1.79 15.92
C VAL A 40 -0.75 0.84 15.41
N ASP A 41 -1.73 1.36 14.68
CA ASP A 41 -2.84 0.54 14.18
C ASP A 41 -2.47 -0.22 12.90
N VAL A 42 -1.63 0.39 12.05
CA VAL A 42 -1.19 -0.17 10.76
C VAL A 42 0.30 0.07 10.56
N ILE A 43 1.02 -0.93 10.07
CA ILE A 43 2.41 -0.83 9.60
C ILE A 43 2.42 -1.10 8.10
N GLU A 44 2.79 -0.12 7.29
CA GLU A 44 3.12 -0.33 5.89
C GLU A 44 4.52 -0.91 5.81
N ALA A 45 4.59 -2.24 5.65
CA ALA A 45 5.81 -3.02 5.86
C ALA A 45 6.81 -2.93 4.70
N GLY A 46 6.36 -2.51 3.52
CA GLY A 46 7.23 -2.36 2.36
C GLY A 46 6.50 -2.49 1.03
N PHE A 47 7.30 -2.64 -0.04
CA PHE A 47 6.84 -2.77 -1.43
C PHE A 47 7.37 -4.09 -2.04
N PRO A 48 6.68 -5.22 -1.84
CA PRO A 48 7.20 -6.57 -2.09
C PRO A 48 7.71 -6.85 -3.51
N ILE A 49 7.16 -6.17 -4.52
CA ILE A 49 7.56 -6.40 -5.93
C ILE A 49 8.93 -5.80 -6.28
N THR A 50 9.46 -4.89 -5.46
CA THR A 50 10.68 -4.12 -5.81
C THR A 50 11.93 -4.97 -5.83
N SER A 51 12.06 -5.92 -4.90
CA SER A 51 13.18 -6.85 -4.86
C SER A 51 12.83 -8.12 -4.05
N PRO A 52 13.58 -9.24 -4.24
CA PRO A 52 13.43 -10.41 -3.38
C PRO A 52 13.63 -10.10 -1.89
N GLY A 53 14.59 -9.22 -1.55
CA GLY A 53 14.84 -8.83 -0.16
C GLY A 53 13.69 -8.04 0.46
N ASP A 54 13.02 -7.16 -0.32
CA ASP A 54 11.83 -6.47 0.15
C ASP A 54 10.66 -7.45 0.37
N PHE A 55 10.48 -8.41 -0.54
CA PHE A 55 9.49 -9.46 -0.38
C PHE A 55 9.72 -10.25 0.91
N GLU A 56 10.95 -10.77 1.12
CA GLU A 56 11.34 -11.54 2.31
C GLU A 56 11.15 -10.74 3.60
N ALA A 57 11.47 -9.46 3.60
CA ALA A 57 11.29 -8.59 4.77
C ALA A 57 9.81 -8.41 5.13
N VAL A 58 8.97 -8.12 4.13
CA VAL A 58 7.52 -7.99 4.34
C VAL A 58 6.91 -9.31 4.80
N GLU A 59 7.31 -10.44 4.22
CA GLU A 59 6.87 -11.78 4.63
C GLU A 59 7.26 -12.09 6.08
N ALA A 60 8.49 -11.79 6.49
CA ALA A 60 8.94 -11.97 7.86
C ALA A 60 8.13 -11.11 8.85
N ILE A 61 7.87 -9.84 8.52
CA ILE A 61 7.04 -8.95 9.33
C ILE A 61 5.61 -9.49 9.43
N ALA A 62 5.02 -9.92 8.31
CA ALA A 62 3.66 -10.47 8.28
C ALA A 62 3.48 -11.70 9.16
N ARG A 63 4.50 -12.57 9.22
CA ARG A 63 4.49 -13.79 10.04
C ARG A 63 4.76 -13.53 11.51
N ASP A 64 5.71 -12.62 11.82
CA ASP A 64 6.32 -12.56 13.16
C ASP A 64 5.84 -11.32 13.99
N VAL A 65 5.03 -10.42 13.40
CA VAL A 65 4.50 -9.23 14.08
C VAL A 65 3.00 -9.36 14.32
N GLU A 66 2.62 -9.31 15.59
CA GLU A 66 1.22 -9.40 16.02
C GLU A 66 0.70 -8.03 16.53
N GLY A 67 -0.59 -7.81 16.38
CA GLY A 67 -1.31 -6.62 16.88
C GLY A 67 -1.72 -5.65 15.78
N PRO A 68 -0.81 -4.92 15.11
CA PRO A 68 -1.19 -4.01 14.03
C PRO A 68 -1.66 -4.76 12.77
N VAL A 69 -2.34 -4.03 11.89
CA VAL A 69 -2.53 -4.46 10.49
C VAL A 69 -1.17 -4.40 9.80
N VAL A 70 -0.79 -5.46 9.08
CA VAL A 70 0.41 -5.47 8.23
C VAL A 70 0.00 -5.19 6.79
N CYS A 71 0.50 -4.08 6.25
CA CYS A 71 0.12 -3.55 4.96
C CYS A 71 1.25 -3.73 3.93
N GLY A 72 0.94 -4.25 2.75
CA GLY A 72 1.86 -4.34 1.62
C GLY A 72 1.44 -3.39 0.50
N LEU A 73 2.39 -2.58 -0.02
CA LEU A 73 2.14 -1.65 -1.11
C LEU A 73 2.19 -2.35 -2.47
N ALA A 74 1.29 -1.93 -3.38
CA ALA A 74 1.20 -2.42 -4.74
C ALA A 74 0.74 -1.31 -5.71
N ARG A 75 1.38 -1.21 -6.88
CA ARG A 75 0.78 -0.46 -7.99
C ARG A 75 -0.46 -1.21 -8.50
N THR A 76 -1.23 -0.57 -9.37
CA THR A 76 -2.42 -1.17 -10.00
C THR A 76 -2.13 -2.33 -10.97
N HIS A 77 -0.93 -2.89 -10.96
CA HIS A 77 -0.56 -4.04 -11.79
C HIS A 77 -0.83 -5.35 -11.05
N LYS A 78 -1.39 -6.32 -11.77
CA LYS A 78 -1.68 -7.65 -11.19
C LYS A 78 -0.47 -8.28 -10.50
N ALA A 79 0.72 -8.21 -11.12
CA ALA A 79 1.94 -8.78 -10.55
C ALA A 79 2.33 -8.14 -9.20
N ASP A 80 2.11 -6.82 -9.05
CA ASP A 80 2.39 -6.10 -7.80
C ASP A 80 1.41 -6.53 -6.70
N ILE A 81 0.12 -6.61 -7.04
CA ILE A 81 -0.94 -7.02 -6.11
C ILE A 81 -0.75 -8.48 -5.68
N ASP A 82 -0.40 -9.37 -6.61
CA ASP A 82 -0.07 -10.77 -6.32
C ASP A 82 1.15 -10.87 -5.38
N ALA A 83 2.20 -10.07 -5.62
CA ALA A 83 3.39 -10.05 -4.76
C ALA A 83 3.06 -9.52 -3.36
N ALA A 84 2.29 -8.42 -3.27
CA ALA A 84 1.85 -7.88 -1.98
C ALA A 84 1.03 -8.93 -1.20
N TRP A 85 0.03 -9.53 -1.83
CA TRP A 85 -0.75 -10.59 -1.19
C TRP A 85 0.12 -11.76 -0.71
N ASN A 86 0.99 -12.29 -1.57
CA ASN A 86 1.83 -13.42 -1.21
C ASN A 86 2.75 -13.13 -0.03
N ALA A 87 3.23 -11.88 0.11
CA ALA A 87 4.08 -11.48 1.23
C ALA A 87 3.31 -11.29 2.54
N ILE A 88 2.03 -10.85 2.50
CA ILE A 88 1.28 -10.51 3.72
C ILE A 88 0.23 -11.54 4.13
N LYS A 89 -0.09 -12.54 3.31
CA LYS A 89 -1.21 -13.49 3.53
C LYS A 89 -1.13 -14.26 4.85
N ASP A 90 0.06 -14.43 5.40
CA ASP A 90 0.28 -15.12 6.67
C ASP A 90 0.16 -14.21 7.89
N SER A 91 -0.10 -12.91 7.69
CA SER A 91 -0.43 -11.99 8.77
C SER A 91 -1.83 -12.29 9.34
N ALA A 92 -1.98 -12.11 10.65
CA ALA A 92 -3.30 -12.18 11.30
C ALA A 92 -4.27 -11.08 10.81
N ARG A 93 -3.73 -9.95 10.31
CA ARG A 93 -4.50 -8.79 9.84
C ARG A 93 -3.85 -8.20 8.59
N PRO A 94 -3.97 -8.86 7.43
CA PRO A 94 -3.35 -8.38 6.19
C PRO A 94 -4.13 -7.24 5.57
N ARG A 95 -3.44 -6.26 4.95
CA ARG A 95 -4.01 -5.20 4.11
C ARG A 95 -3.20 -5.05 2.84
N ILE A 96 -3.87 -4.97 1.70
CA ILE A 96 -3.25 -4.55 0.44
C ILE A 96 -3.51 -3.07 0.26
N HIS A 97 -2.43 -2.28 0.10
CA HIS A 97 -2.51 -0.87 -0.27
C HIS A 97 -2.16 -0.73 -1.75
N THR A 98 -3.14 -0.33 -2.58
CA THR A 98 -2.90 -0.08 -3.99
C THR A 98 -3.07 1.40 -4.33
N PHE A 99 -2.33 1.88 -5.33
CA PHE A 99 -2.33 3.30 -5.69
C PHE A 99 -2.13 3.51 -7.18
N ILE A 100 -2.63 4.64 -7.67
CA ILE A 100 -2.37 5.14 -9.02
C ILE A 100 -2.34 6.66 -9.03
N SER A 101 -1.50 7.26 -9.89
CA SER A 101 -1.43 8.72 -10.03
C SER A 101 -2.69 9.29 -10.66
N THR A 102 -3.17 10.41 -10.10
CA THR A 102 -4.32 11.16 -10.61
C THR A 102 -3.96 12.50 -11.25
N SER A 103 -2.70 12.97 -11.12
CA SER A 103 -2.26 14.21 -11.78
C SER A 103 -1.99 14.01 -13.27
N ASP A 104 -2.39 14.99 -14.09
CA ASP A 104 -2.19 14.93 -15.55
C ASP A 104 -0.72 14.83 -15.95
N ILE A 105 0.18 15.43 -15.18
CA ILE A 105 1.61 15.32 -15.44
C ILE A 105 2.10 13.88 -15.33
N HIS A 106 1.64 13.13 -14.33
CA HIS A 106 1.99 11.72 -14.18
C HIS A 106 1.25 10.84 -15.20
N ILE A 107 -0.03 11.11 -15.45
CA ILE A 107 -0.82 10.36 -16.44
C ILE A 107 -0.16 10.46 -17.82
N THR A 108 0.22 11.67 -18.22
CA THR A 108 0.77 11.93 -19.56
C THR A 108 2.23 11.45 -19.69
N HIS A 109 3.09 11.76 -18.72
CA HIS A 109 4.55 11.60 -18.89
C HIS A 109 5.10 10.34 -18.22
N GLN A 110 4.51 9.88 -17.11
CA GLN A 110 4.97 8.69 -16.38
C GLN A 110 4.19 7.44 -16.80
N LEU A 111 2.86 7.51 -16.77
CA LEU A 111 1.99 6.37 -17.09
C LEU A 111 1.77 6.24 -18.61
N GLN A 112 1.91 7.33 -19.35
CA GLN A 112 1.68 7.40 -20.81
C GLN A 112 0.30 6.83 -21.20
N THR A 113 -0.73 7.25 -20.48
CA THR A 113 -2.09 6.72 -20.57
C THR A 113 -3.12 7.84 -20.55
N THR A 114 -4.39 7.52 -20.40
CA THR A 114 -5.50 8.47 -20.31
C THR A 114 -6.15 8.46 -18.94
N ARG A 115 -6.91 9.51 -18.60
CA ARG A 115 -7.72 9.54 -17.36
C ARG A 115 -8.72 8.38 -17.31
N GLU A 116 -9.29 7.97 -18.45
CA GLU A 116 -10.23 6.86 -18.51
C GLU A 116 -9.55 5.52 -18.20
N ASP A 117 -8.34 5.32 -18.70
CA ASP A 117 -7.54 4.13 -18.39
C ASP A 117 -7.16 4.09 -16.89
N VAL A 118 -6.84 5.25 -16.28
CA VAL A 118 -6.56 5.35 -14.85
C VAL A 118 -7.76 4.89 -14.02
N LYS A 119 -8.98 5.31 -14.39
CA LYS A 119 -10.22 4.85 -13.74
C LYS A 119 -10.40 3.34 -13.88
N GLY A 120 -10.20 2.82 -15.08
CA GLY A 120 -10.27 1.37 -15.34
C GLY A 120 -9.24 0.57 -14.56
N GLN A 121 -8.00 1.06 -14.46
CA GLN A 121 -6.94 0.42 -13.68
C GLN A 121 -7.22 0.46 -12.18
N ALA A 122 -7.68 1.59 -11.64
CA ALA A 122 -8.08 1.70 -10.23
C ALA A 122 -9.17 0.69 -9.87
N LYS A 123 -10.23 0.63 -10.72
CA LYS A 123 -11.32 -0.33 -10.58
C LYS A 123 -10.81 -1.77 -10.52
N ALA A 124 -10.05 -2.18 -11.54
CA ALA A 124 -9.56 -3.55 -11.67
C ALA A 124 -8.62 -3.94 -10.52
N ALA A 125 -7.77 -3.00 -10.08
CA ALA A 125 -6.81 -3.24 -9.00
C ALA A 125 -7.50 -3.44 -7.65
N VAL A 126 -8.46 -2.58 -7.30
CA VAL A 126 -9.22 -2.72 -6.04
C VAL A 126 -10.04 -4.01 -6.05
N ALA A 127 -10.75 -4.30 -7.14
CA ALA A 127 -11.50 -5.55 -7.29
C ALA A 127 -10.60 -6.80 -7.14
N LEU A 128 -9.39 -6.79 -7.71
CA LEU A 128 -8.42 -7.87 -7.56
C LEU A 128 -7.92 -7.98 -6.12
N ALA A 129 -7.53 -6.87 -5.49
CA ALA A 129 -7.08 -6.85 -4.10
C ALA A 129 -8.18 -7.38 -3.14
N ARG A 130 -9.43 -6.94 -3.35
CA ARG A 130 -10.59 -7.44 -2.60
C ARG A 130 -10.85 -8.94 -2.78
N SER A 131 -10.46 -9.51 -3.91
CA SER A 131 -10.58 -10.97 -4.09
C SER A 131 -9.59 -11.77 -3.24
N TYR A 132 -8.55 -11.12 -2.70
CA TYR A 132 -7.54 -11.74 -1.85
C TYR A 132 -7.77 -11.49 -0.35
N CYS A 133 -8.13 -10.27 0.05
CA CYS A 133 -8.39 -9.92 1.44
C CYS A 133 -9.50 -8.89 1.59
N ASP A 134 -10.09 -8.85 2.80
CA ASP A 134 -11.21 -7.96 3.10
C ASP A 134 -10.80 -6.52 3.43
N ASP A 135 -9.52 -6.28 3.73
CA ASP A 135 -9.00 -4.96 4.06
C ASP A 135 -8.12 -4.45 2.92
N VAL A 136 -8.63 -3.49 2.16
CA VAL A 136 -7.95 -2.86 1.02
C VAL A 136 -7.92 -1.36 1.22
N GLU A 137 -6.74 -0.76 1.03
CA GLU A 137 -6.54 0.68 1.00
C GLU A 137 -6.24 1.13 -0.43
N PHE A 138 -6.82 2.25 -0.83
CA PHE A 138 -6.55 2.87 -2.12
C PHE A 138 -6.09 4.31 -1.94
N SER A 139 -5.00 4.71 -2.63
CA SER A 139 -4.50 6.07 -2.61
C SER A 139 -4.42 6.67 -4.02
N PRO A 140 -5.03 7.85 -4.24
CA PRO A 140 -4.80 8.63 -5.44
C PRO A 140 -3.45 9.36 -5.31
N MET A 141 -2.41 8.83 -5.94
CA MET A 141 -1.06 9.42 -5.86
C MET A 141 -1.04 10.78 -6.55
N ASP A 142 -0.27 11.72 -5.96
CA ASP A 142 -0.09 13.08 -6.47
C ASP A 142 -1.39 13.91 -6.53
N ALA A 143 -2.32 13.62 -5.64
CA ALA A 143 -3.65 14.21 -5.58
C ALA A 143 -3.63 15.74 -5.39
N THR A 144 -2.60 16.29 -4.75
CA THR A 144 -2.47 17.73 -4.52
C THR A 144 -2.17 18.53 -5.78
N ARG A 145 -1.72 17.88 -6.86
CA ARG A 145 -1.52 18.46 -8.20
C ARG A 145 -2.58 18.02 -9.21
N ALA A 146 -3.52 17.18 -8.80
CA ALA A 146 -4.61 16.70 -9.63
C ALA A 146 -5.84 17.63 -9.54
N GLU A 147 -6.74 17.54 -10.51
CA GLU A 147 -8.07 18.11 -10.38
C GLU A 147 -8.88 17.38 -9.31
N ILE A 148 -9.53 18.14 -8.43
CA ILE A 148 -10.25 17.61 -7.28
C ILE A 148 -11.40 16.69 -7.74
N GLU A 149 -12.12 17.09 -8.79
CA GLU A 149 -13.26 16.36 -9.35
C GLU A 149 -12.80 15.00 -9.89
N PHE A 150 -11.69 14.96 -10.64
CA PHE A 150 -11.14 13.71 -11.16
C PHE A 150 -10.63 12.79 -10.04
N THR A 151 -9.93 13.36 -9.05
CA THR A 151 -9.48 12.60 -7.88
C THR A 151 -10.65 11.99 -7.12
N ALA A 152 -11.72 12.78 -6.90
CA ALA A 152 -12.92 12.30 -6.24
C ALA A 152 -13.62 11.20 -7.03
N GLU A 153 -13.67 11.31 -8.37
CA GLU A 153 -14.23 10.28 -9.25
C GLU A 153 -13.46 8.95 -9.13
N VAL A 154 -12.12 9.00 -9.17
CA VAL A 154 -11.28 7.80 -9.02
C VAL A 154 -11.45 7.16 -7.64
N CYS A 155 -11.49 7.96 -6.57
CA CYS A 155 -11.77 7.46 -5.22
C CYS A 155 -13.17 6.83 -5.12
N ALA A 156 -14.20 7.43 -5.72
CA ALA A 156 -15.55 6.87 -5.71
C ALA A 156 -15.62 5.52 -6.44
N ILE A 157 -14.86 5.36 -7.54
CA ILE A 157 -14.72 4.08 -8.25
C ILE A 157 -14.06 3.04 -7.34
N ALA A 158 -12.97 3.40 -6.66
CA ALA A 158 -12.29 2.49 -5.73
C ALA A 158 -13.23 2.04 -4.59
N VAL A 159 -13.96 2.97 -3.98
CA VAL A 159 -14.93 2.68 -2.91
C VAL A 159 -16.07 1.77 -3.39
N ALA A 160 -16.50 1.91 -4.65
CA ALA A 160 -17.56 1.07 -5.22
C ALA A 160 -17.13 -0.40 -5.41
N GLU A 161 -15.84 -0.66 -5.53
CA GLU A 161 -15.30 -2.03 -5.66
C GLU A 161 -14.97 -2.68 -4.29
N GLY A 162 -15.05 -1.93 -3.19
CA GLY A 162 -14.89 -2.39 -1.81
C GLY A 162 -13.77 -1.71 -1.08
#